data_b53449203e948c94860f0c7d12ab68d7
#
_entry.id   b53449203e948c94860f0c7d12ab68d7
#
_cell.length_a   1.000
_cell.length_b   1.000
_cell.length_c   1.000
_cell.angle_alpha   90.00
_cell.angle_beta   90.00
_cell.angle_gamma   90.00
#
_symmetry.space_group_name_H-M   'P 1'
#
loop_
_entity.id
_entity.type
_entity.pdbx_description
1 polymer ?
#
loop_
_entity_poly.entity_id
_entity_poly.type
_entity_poly.pdbx_seq_one_letter_code
_entity_poly.pdbx_strand_id
1 'polypeptide(L)'
;ELQSKYTFKTQSDTEVLMNAYIEWGEQSLNKLNGMFSFAIWNKREQFLFAARDRFGVKPFYYSFENTNFIFASEINSLWAAGISEIPNDKVWLNYFVEGSYGMPDETFWKGIQQLSAGHYLTLKDNSLQIKKWYFFEERIAELQNYFEENEEEYITKLLVKAINLRFRADVSIGFNLSGGLDSSTLLALIDQQNRDKSTIETFTFITNDERYDELYWVKSMLDKKPYPLNVCELSYNEVPE
;
A
#
# COMPACT_ATOMS: atom_id res chain seq x y z
N GLU A 1 -23.15 10.06 2.13
CA GLU A 1 -24.14 9.09 1.63
C GLU A 1 -24.56 8.08 2.70
N LEU A 2 -23.62 7.40 3.40
CA LEU A 2 -23.96 6.37 4.39
C LEU A 2 -24.61 6.94 5.66
N GLN A 3 -24.19 8.12 6.13
CA GLN A 3 -24.73 8.74 7.36
C GLN A 3 -26.24 9.01 7.32
N SER A 4 -26.83 9.15 6.14
CA SER A 4 -28.28 9.32 5.99
C SER A 4 -29.07 8.01 6.12
N LYS A 5 -28.39 6.86 6.02
CA LYS A 5 -29.01 5.53 6.02
C LYS A 5 -28.63 4.67 7.24
N TYR A 6 -27.47 4.91 7.80
CA TYR A 6 -26.91 4.10 8.89
C TYR A 6 -26.53 4.94 10.09
N THR A 7 -26.81 4.43 11.28
CA THR A 7 -26.35 5.01 12.54
C THR A 7 -25.02 4.37 12.90
N PHE A 8 -23.95 5.16 12.88
CA PHE A 8 -22.62 4.70 13.26
C PHE A 8 -22.46 4.69 14.78
N LYS A 9 -21.88 3.62 15.31
CA LYS A 9 -21.63 3.42 16.74
C LYS A 9 -20.19 3.74 17.13
N THR A 10 -19.28 3.73 16.16
CA THR A 10 -17.85 3.96 16.33
C THR A 10 -17.37 5.04 15.36
N GLN A 11 -16.12 5.45 15.51
CA GLN A 11 -15.41 6.29 14.54
C GLN A 11 -14.46 5.46 13.66
N SER A 12 -14.61 4.14 13.68
CA SER A 12 -13.73 3.22 12.94
C SER A 12 -14.08 3.21 11.45
N ASP A 13 -13.05 3.21 10.62
CA ASP A 13 -13.14 2.98 9.18
C ASP A 13 -13.71 1.59 8.85
N THR A 14 -13.47 0.59 9.72
CA THR A 14 -14.03 -0.76 9.59
C THR A 14 -15.55 -0.74 9.60
N GLU A 15 -16.21 0.04 10.46
CA GLU A 15 -17.65 0.17 10.49
C GLU A 15 -18.17 0.84 9.22
N VAL A 16 -17.47 1.85 8.73
CA VAL A 16 -17.79 2.52 7.46
C VAL A 16 -17.68 1.54 6.29
N LEU A 17 -16.61 0.74 6.25
CA LEU A 17 -16.38 -0.29 5.24
C LEU A 17 -17.50 -1.35 5.24
N MET A 18 -17.87 -1.84 6.42
CA MET A 18 -18.95 -2.82 6.56
C MET A 18 -20.28 -2.28 6.03
N ASN A 19 -20.66 -1.07 6.41
CA ASN A 19 -21.90 -0.44 5.93
C ASN A 19 -21.83 -0.14 4.41
N ALA A 20 -20.66 0.24 3.89
CA ALA A 20 -20.45 0.43 2.46
C ALA A 20 -20.65 -0.87 1.68
N TYR A 21 -20.10 -1.97 2.20
CA TYR A 21 -20.27 -3.28 1.56
C TYR A 21 -21.72 -3.79 1.64
N ILE A 22 -22.42 -3.59 2.76
CA ILE A 22 -23.84 -3.94 2.89
C ILE A 22 -24.69 -3.17 1.88
N GLU A 23 -24.41 -1.88 1.67
CA GLU A 23 -25.20 -1.01 0.80
C GLU A 23 -24.91 -1.25 -0.70
N TRP A 24 -23.64 -1.47 -1.07
CA TRP A 24 -23.20 -1.46 -2.47
C TRP A 24 -22.49 -2.73 -2.92
N GLY A 25 -22.30 -3.71 -2.03
CA GLY A 25 -21.55 -4.92 -2.37
C GLY A 25 -20.16 -4.62 -2.90
N GLU A 26 -19.75 -5.30 -3.97
CA GLU A 26 -18.47 -5.10 -4.63
C GLU A 26 -18.29 -3.68 -5.20
N GLN A 27 -19.37 -2.97 -5.54
CA GLN A 27 -19.33 -1.59 -6.03
C GLN A 27 -18.84 -0.60 -4.96
N SER A 28 -18.82 -0.98 -3.69
CA SER A 28 -18.21 -0.20 -2.62
C SER A 28 -16.74 0.11 -2.88
N LEU A 29 -16.00 -0.77 -3.57
CA LEU A 29 -14.60 -0.58 -3.92
C LEU A 29 -14.34 0.69 -4.72
N ASN A 30 -15.25 1.06 -5.62
CA ASN A 30 -15.14 2.28 -6.42
C ASN A 30 -15.30 3.56 -5.58
N LYS A 31 -15.94 3.47 -4.42
CA LYS A 31 -16.17 4.59 -3.49
C LYS A 31 -15.06 4.74 -2.44
N LEU A 32 -14.23 3.72 -2.27
CA LEU A 32 -13.10 3.79 -1.36
C LEU A 32 -11.96 4.60 -1.96
N ASN A 33 -11.40 5.51 -1.16
CA ASN A 33 -10.20 6.26 -1.53
C ASN A 33 -9.16 6.11 -0.42
N GLY A 34 -8.17 5.26 -0.66
CA GLY A 34 -7.13 4.97 0.33
C GLY A 34 -6.35 3.69 0.00
N MET A 35 -5.52 3.31 0.95
CA MET A 35 -4.70 2.11 0.94
C MET A 35 -5.39 1.08 1.82
N PHE A 36 -5.80 -0.03 1.25
CA PHE A 36 -6.54 -1.05 1.99
C PHE A 36 -6.29 -2.46 1.50
N SER A 37 -6.41 -3.36 2.44
CA SER A 37 -6.52 -4.80 2.22
C SER A 37 -7.46 -5.33 3.30
N PHE A 38 -8.54 -5.98 2.92
CA PHE A 38 -9.53 -6.45 3.86
C PHE A 38 -10.22 -7.73 3.41
N ALA A 39 -10.82 -8.41 4.38
CA ALA A 39 -11.67 -9.57 4.13
C ALA A 39 -12.96 -9.45 4.94
N ILE A 40 -14.09 -9.75 4.31
CA ILE A 40 -15.42 -9.76 4.90
C ILE A 40 -15.98 -11.18 4.83
N TRP A 41 -16.30 -11.75 5.99
CA TRP A 41 -16.93 -13.05 6.09
C TRP A 41 -18.44 -12.94 6.37
N ASN A 42 -19.25 -13.38 5.42
CA ASN A 42 -20.70 -13.51 5.62
C ASN A 42 -21.02 -14.89 6.20
N LYS A 43 -21.26 -14.93 7.51
CA LYS A 43 -21.56 -16.17 8.25
C LYS A 43 -22.85 -16.86 7.78
N ARG A 44 -23.85 -16.09 7.33
CA ARG A 44 -25.14 -16.65 6.92
C ARG A 44 -25.03 -17.38 5.58
N GLU A 45 -24.29 -16.80 4.66
CA GLU A 45 -24.14 -17.34 3.31
C GLU A 45 -22.88 -18.18 3.12
N GLN A 46 -22.05 -18.29 4.17
CA GLN A 46 -20.74 -18.96 4.12
C GLN A 46 -19.90 -18.46 2.93
N PHE A 47 -19.83 -17.13 2.82
CA PHE A 47 -19.21 -16.44 1.70
C PHE A 47 -18.13 -15.50 2.20
N LEU A 48 -16.94 -15.59 1.59
CA LEU A 48 -15.83 -14.67 1.81
C LEU A 48 -15.74 -13.70 0.63
N PHE A 49 -15.61 -12.42 0.95
CA PHE A 49 -15.23 -11.38 0.03
C PHE A 49 -13.94 -10.73 0.55
N ALA A 50 -12.90 -10.64 -0.27
CA ALA A 50 -11.69 -9.92 0.11
C ALA A 50 -11.20 -9.07 -1.05
N ALA A 51 -10.61 -7.91 -0.74
CA ALA A 51 -10.17 -6.96 -1.75
C ALA A 51 -8.86 -6.28 -1.37
N ARG A 52 -8.11 -5.89 -2.40
CA ARG A 52 -6.87 -5.14 -2.29
C ARG A 52 -6.98 -3.82 -3.05
N ASP A 53 -6.36 -2.78 -2.52
CA ASP A 53 -6.41 -1.42 -3.09
C ASP A 53 -5.86 -1.34 -4.52
N ARG A 54 -6.12 -0.19 -5.17
CA ARG A 54 -5.84 0.06 -6.60
C ARG A 54 -4.42 -0.25 -7.03
N PHE A 55 -3.45 0.06 -6.17
CA PHE A 55 -2.02 -0.05 -6.47
C PHE A 55 -1.31 -1.11 -5.62
N GLY A 56 -2.06 -1.88 -4.81
CA GLY A 56 -1.52 -2.95 -3.98
C GLY A 56 -0.60 -2.46 -2.87
N VAL A 57 -0.86 -1.26 -2.32
CA VAL A 57 -0.05 -0.68 -1.24
C VAL A 57 -0.14 -1.53 0.02
N LYS A 58 -1.33 -2.02 0.35
CA LYS A 58 -1.50 -2.97 1.46
C LYS A 58 -1.35 -4.40 0.96
N PRO A 59 -0.59 -5.25 1.68
CA PRO A 59 -0.37 -6.63 1.28
C PRO A 59 -1.62 -7.49 1.52
N PHE A 60 -1.80 -8.52 0.68
CA PHE A 60 -2.76 -9.60 0.87
C PHE A 60 -2.17 -10.87 0.27
N TYR A 61 -1.61 -11.73 1.12
CA TYR A 61 -1.09 -13.04 0.74
C TYR A 61 -2.09 -14.12 1.10
N TYR A 62 -2.17 -15.16 0.28
CA TYR A 62 -3.08 -16.27 0.53
C TYR A 62 -2.53 -17.59 -0.02
N SER A 63 -3.03 -18.68 0.53
CA SER A 63 -2.90 -20.04 0.02
C SER A 63 -4.28 -20.67 -0.05
N PHE A 64 -4.52 -21.42 -1.13
CA PHE A 64 -5.76 -22.19 -1.29
C PHE A 64 -5.42 -23.61 -1.73
N GLU A 65 -5.37 -24.52 -0.78
CA GLU A 65 -5.02 -25.91 -1.01
C GLU A 65 -6.02 -26.83 -0.29
N ASN A 66 -6.42 -27.91 -0.95
CA ASN A 66 -7.27 -28.95 -0.37
C ASN A 66 -8.51 -28.39 0.38
N THR A 67 -9.19 -27.39 -0.17
CA THR A 67 -10.35 -26.71 0.43
C THR A 67 -10.03 -25.76 1.59
N ASN A 68 -8.78 -25.68 2.03
CA ASN A 68 -8.33 -24.74 3.04
C ASN A 68 -7.90 -23.43 2.38
N PHE A 69 -8.53 -22.35 2.78
CA PHE A 69 -8.15 -20.99 2.38
C PHE A 69 -7.57 -20.25 3.59
N ILE A 70 -6.31 -19.87 3.47
CA ILE A 70 -5.58 -19.15 4.52
C ILE A 70 -5.08 -17.86 3.91
N PHE A 71 -5.21 -16.75 4.63
CA PHE A 71 -4.71 -15.44 4.16
C PHE A 71 -4.10 -14.65 5.31
N ALA A 72 -3.17 -13.77 4.96
CA ALA A 72 -2.48 -12.89 5.91
C ALA A 72 -1.89 -11.65 5.21
N SER A 73 -1.47 -10.68 6.01
CA SER A 73 -0.69 -9.53 5.53
C SER A 73 0.79 -9.86 5.33
N GLU A 74 1.29 -10.94 5.94
CA GLU A 74 2.70 -11.35 5.87
C GLU A 74 2.83 -12.83 5.57
N ILE A 75 3.84 -13.19 4.78
CA ILE A 75 4.11 -14.59 4.40
C ILE A 75 4.46 -15.45 5.63
N ASN A 76 5.21 -14.89 6.59
CA ASN A 76 5.56 -15.58 7.83
C ASN A 76 4.34 -16.10 8.59
N SER A 77 3.21 -15.38 8.53
CA SER A 77 1.97 -15.81 9.16
C SER A 77 1.36 -17.03 8.47
N LEU A 78 1.54 -17.18 7.14
CA LEU A 78 1.10 -18.34 6.39
C LEU A 78 1.95 -19.57 6.73
N TRP A 79 3.26 -19.40 6.89
CA TRP A 79 4.15 -20.47 7.36
C TRP A 79 3.77 -20.92 8.77
N ALA A 80 3.53 -19.98 9.67
CA ALA A 80 3.06 -20.28 11.03
C ALA A 80 1.71 -21.04 11.03
N ALA A 81 0.88 -20.85 10.00
CA ALA A 81 -0.37 -21.56 9.81
C ALA A 81 -0.19 -22.94 9.13
N GLY A 82 1.06 -23.35 8.83
CA GLY A 82 1.40 -24.69 8.31
C GLY A 82 1.61 -24.74 6.79
N ILE A 83 1.63 -23.63 6.09
CA ILE A 83 2.03 -23.61 4.67
C ILE A 83 3.54 -23.83 4.59
N SER A 84 3.97 -24.71 3.67
CA SER A 84 5.37 -25.11 3.54
C SER A 84 6.24 -23.96 2.98
N GLU A 85 7.45 -23.83 3.52
CA GLU A 85 8.47 -22.88 3.07
C GLU A 85 9.23 -23.45 1.86
N ILE A 86 8.55 -23.65 0.74
CA ILE A 86 9.15 -24.20 -0.48
C ILE A 86 9.43 -23.06 -1.46
N PRO A 87 10.70 -22.81 -1.84
CA PRO A 87 11.05 -21.77 -2.80
C PRO A 87 10.37 -21.99 -4.16
N ASN A 88 9.94 -20.88 -4.78
CA ASN A 88 9.45 -20.87 -6.15
C ASN A 88 10.64 -20.61 -7.10
N ASP A 89 11.29 -21.69 -7.55
CA ASP A 89 12.52 -21.61 -8.35
C ASP A 89 12.38 -20.73 -9.60
N LYS A 90 11.20 -20.71 -10.21
CA LYS A 90 10.92 -19.89 -11.40
C LYS A 90 11.01 -18.40 -11.06
N VAL A 91 10.38 -17.97 -9.96
CA VAL A 91 10.38 -16.56 -9.53
C VAL A 91 11.79 -16.15 -9.06
N TRP A 92 12.46 -17.03 -8.30
CA TRP A 92 13.84 -16.79 -7.89
C TRP A 92 14.78 -16.66 -9.08
N LEU A 93 14.65 -17.54 -10.09
CA LEU A 93 15.48 -17.47 -11.30
C LEU A 93 15.25 -16.14 -12.06
N ASN A 94 13.99 -15.75 -12.25
CA ASN A 94 13.66 -14.48 -12.90
C ASN A 94 14.24 -13.29 -12.11
N TYR A 95 14.18 -13.35 -10.80
CA TYR A 95 14.74 -12.29 -9.95
C TYR A 95 16.26 -12.17 -10.12
N PHE A 96 16.99 -13.27 -10.10
CA PHE A 96 18.45 -13.25 -10.26
C PHE A 96 18.92 -12.87 -11.67
N VAL A 97 18.15 -13.21 -12.70
CA VAL A 97 18.53 -12.96 -14.10
C VAL A 97 18.06 -11.60 -14.59
N GLU A 98 16.82 -11.22 -14.24
CA GLU A 98 16.15 -10.07 -14.83
C GLU A 98 15.79 -8.97 -13.79
N GLY A 99 16.01 -9.21 -12.51
CA GLY A 99 15.55 -8.32 -11.43
C GLY A 99 14.03 -8.27 -11.27
N SER A 100 13.30 -9.24 -11.87
CA SER A 100 11.85 -9.29 -11.88
C SER A 100 11.32 -10.10 -10.69
N TYR A 101 10.27 -9.60 -10.03
CA TYR A 101 9.61 -10.27 -8.90
C TYR A 101 8.55 -11.30 -9.31
N GLY A 102 8.51 -11.69 -10.58
CA GLY A 102 7.50 -12.59 -11.12
C GLY A 102 6.22 -11.86 -11.57
N MET A 103 5.17 -12.64 -11.80
CA MET A 103 3.85 -12.09 -12.16
C MET A 103 3.18 -11.42 -10.92
N PRO A 104 2.22 -10.52 -11.12
CA PRO A 104 1.60 -9.75 -10.03
C PRO A 104 0.93 -10.59 -8.92
N ASP A 105 0.61 -11.84 -9.18
CA ASP A 105 0.02 -12.79 -8.24
C ASP A 105 1.02 -13.82 -7.69
N GLU A 106 2.23 -13.89 -8.27
CA GLU A 106 3.28 -14.80 -7.84
C GLU A 106 4.02 -14.29 -6.61
N THR A 107 4.59 -15.21 -5.84
CA THR A 107 5.54 -14.93 -4.75
C THR A 107 6.80 -15.77 -4.89
N PHE A 108 7.82 -15.48 -4.11
CA PHE A 108 9.05 -16.29 -4.03
C PHE A 108 8.82 -17.69 -3.45
N TRP A 109 7.59 -18.02 -3.05
CA TRP A 109 7.24 -19.26 -2.34
C TRP A 109 6.12 -20.01 -3.05
N LYS A 110 6.31 -21.32 -3.28
CA LYS A 110 5.29 -22.21 -3.86
C LYS A 110 4.09 -22.33 -2.93
N GLY A 111 2.89 -22.35 -3.49
CA GLY A 111 1.64 -22.46 -2.73
C GLY A 111 1.20 -21.15 -2.05
N ILE A 112 2.01 -20.10 -2.09
CA ILE A 112 1.64 -18.77 -1.59
C ILE A 112 1.50 -17.81 -2.77
N GLN A 113 0.33 -17.20 -2.88
CA GLN A 113 0.01 -16.19 -3.87
C GLN A 113 -0.26 -14.86 -3.19
N GLN A 114 -0.18 -13.76 -3.94
CA GLN A 114 -0.69 -12.48 -3.50
C GLN A 114 -1.89 -12.06 -4.35
N LEU A 115 -2.87 -11.43 -3.73
CA LEU A 115 -3.96 -10.82 -4.48
C LEU A 115 -3.40 -9.61 -5.24
N SER A 116 -3.53 -9.62 -6.56
CA SER A 116 -3.02 -8.55 -7.42
C SER A 116 -3.64 -7.20 -7.05
N ALA A 117 -2.91 -6.11 -7.31
CA ALA A 117 -3.41 -4.74 -7.14
C ALA A 117 -4.71 -4.52 -7.93
N GLY A 118 -5.68 -3.83 -7.32
CA GLY A 118 -6.97 -3.55 -7.97
C GLY A 118 -7.82 -4.79 -8.24
N HIS A 119 -7.61 -5.88 -7.46
CA HIS A 119 -8.41 -7.09 -7.56
C HIS A 119 -9.17 -7.35 -6.26
N TYR A 120 -10.25 -8.11 -6.39
CA TYR A 120 -10.93 -8.74 -5.28
C TYR A 120 -11.07 -10.24 -5.53
N LEU A 121 -11.26 -10.99 -4.46
CA LEU A 121 -11.57 -12.41 -4.52
C LEU A 121 -12.88 -12.70 -3.79
N THR A 122 -13.53 -13.76 -4.25
CA THR A 122 -14.68 -14.35 -3.56
C THR A 122 -14.45 -15.83 -3.39
N LEU A 123 -14.84 -16.37 -2.23
CA LEU A 123 -14.81 -17.79 -1.97
C LEU A 123 -16.16 -18.26 -1.44
N LYS A 124 -16.75 -19.18 -2.15
CA LYS A 124 -18.00 -19.85 -1.76
C LYS A 124 -17.97 -21.31 -2.24
N ASP A 125 -18.45 -22.23 -1.41
CA ASP A 125 -18.53 -23.66 -1.76
C ASP A 125 -17.22 -24.23 -2.37
N ASN A 126 -16.08 -23.86 -1.79
CA ASN A 126 -14.73 -24.18 -2.28
C ASN A 126 -14.41 -23.65 -3.70
N SER A 127 -15.19 -22.73 -4.22
CA SER A 127 -14.92 -22.07 -5.49
C SER A 127 -14.31 -20.70 -5.24
N LEU A 128 -13.03 -20.55 -5.55
CA LEU A 128 -12.30 -19.29 -5.49
C LEU A 128 -12.41 -18.58 -6.84
N GLN A 129 -12.87 -17.35 -6.82
CA GLN A 129 -12.90 -16.47 -8.00
C GLN A 129 -12.12 -15.20 -7.72
N ILE A 130 -11.29 -14.77 -8.66
CA ILE A 130 -10.53 -13.52 -8.58
C ILE A 130 -10.97 -12.64 -9.75
N LYS A 131 -11.25 -11.36 -9.45
CA LYS A 131 -11.71 -10.40 -10.46
C LYS A 131 -10.99 -9.07 -10.29
N LYS A 132 -10.61 -8.47 -11.42
CA LYS A 132 -10.12 -7.09 -11.47
C LYS A 132 -11.30 -6.14 -11.30
N TRP A 133 -11.15 -5.15 -10.42
CA TRP A 133 -12.17 -4.11 -10.19
C TRP A 133 -11.68 -2.73 -10.57
N TYR A 134 -10.36 -2.53 -10.70
CA TYR A 134 -9.77 -1.26 -11.07
C TYR A 134 -8.97 -1.37 -12.36
N PHE A 135 -9.39 -0.63 -13.38
CA PHE A 135 -8.81 -0.61 -14.72
C PHE A 135 -8.12 0.74 -14.92
N PHE A 136 -6.81 0.78 -14.63
CA PHE A 136 -6.02 2.02 -14.64
C PHE A 136 -5.97 2.67 -16.04
N GLU A 137 -5.81 1.85 -17.07
CA GLU A 137 -5.73 2.31 -18.46
C GLU A 137 -7.03 2.97 -18.93
N GLU A 138 -8.17 2.43 -18.52
CA GLU A 138 -9.48 3.01 -18.83
C GLU A 138 -9.66 4.36 -18.13
N ARG A 139 -9.19 4.48 -16.89
CA ARG A 139 -9.21 5.74 -16.14
C ARG A 139 -8.34 6.81 -16.77
N ILE A 140 -7.17 6.46 -17.31
CA ILE A 140 -6.32 7.40 -18.05
C ILE A 140 -7.06 7.89 -19.31
N ALA A 141 -7.67 6.98 -20.05
CA ALA A 141 -8.41 7.34 -21.26
C ALA A 141 -9.59 8.30 -20.97
N GLU A 142 -10.29 8.12 -19.85
CA GLU A 142 -11.35 9.04 -19.40
C GLU A 142 -10.83 10.44 -19.08
N LEU A 143 -9.58 10.55 -18.59
CA LEU A 143 -8.96 11.82 -18.17
C LEU A 143 -8.29 12.60 -19.33
N GLN A 144 -8.07 12.02 -20.48
CA GLN A 144 -7.35 12.65 -21.61
C GLN A 144 -7.93 14.01 -22.06
N ASN A 145 -9.18 14.32 -21.74
CA ASN A 145 -9.84 15.57 -22.10
C ASN A 145 -9.96 16.58 -20.94
N TYR A 146 -9.30 16.32 -19.80
CA TYR A 146 -9.49 17.11 -18.59
C TYR A 146 -8.46 18.25 -18.38
N PHE A 147 -7.46 18.35 -19.24
CA PHE A 147 -6.39 19.36 -19.11
C PHE A 147 -6.72 20.62 -19.89
N GLU A 148 -7.54 21.51 -19.32
CA GLU A 148 -7.85 22.82 -19.91
C GLU A 148 -6.98 23.97 -19.39
N GLU A 149 -6.33 23.87 -18.22
CA GLU A 149 -5.54 24.95 -17.61
C GLU A 149 -4.32 24.42 -16.86
N ASN A 150 -3.23 25.18 -16.88
CA ASN A 150 -1.99 25.06 -16.10
C ASN A 150 -1.74 23.69 -15.41
N GLU A 151 -1.18 22.74 -16.16
CA GLU A 151 -0.92 21.35 -15.72
C GLU A 151 -0.10 21.28 -14.42
N GLU A 152 0.87 22.20 -14.24
CA GLU A 152 1.73 22.26 -13.06
C GLU A 152 0.92 22.58 -11.80
N GLU A 153 0.02 23.53 -11.87
CA GLU A 153 -0.86 23.89 -10.74
C GLU A 153 -1.82 22.76 -10.40
N TYR A 154 -2.34 22.09 -11.41
CA TYR A 154 -3.23 20.93 -11.24
C TYR A 154 -2.52 19.75 -10.57
N ILE A 155 -1.32 19.38 -11.04
CA ILE A 155 -0.50 18.34 -10.44
C ILE A 155 -0.15 18.66 -9.00
N THR A 156 0.26 19.92 -8.73
CA THR A 156 0.56 20.38 -7.38
C THR A 156 -0.65 20.24 -6.44
N LYS A 157 -1.84 20.63 -6.89
CA LYS A 157 -3.09 20.46 -6.12
C LYS A 157 -3.39 18.98 -5.83
N LEU A 158 -3.17 18.09 -6.79
CA LEU A 158 -3.37 16.66 -6.60
C LEU A 158 -2.38 16.08 -5.58
N LEU A 159 -1.11 16.45 -5.66
CA LEU A 159 -0.07 16.02 -4.71
C LEU A 159 -0.39 16.50 -3.30
N VAL A 160 -0.73 17.79 -3.14
CA VAL A 160 -1.14 18.36 -1.86
C VAL A 160 -2.36 17.64 -1.28
N LYS A 161 -3.36 17.35 -2.11
CA LYS A 161 -4.54 16.58 -1.69
C LYS A 161 -4.17 15.17 -1.24
N ALA A 162 -3.29 14.48 -1.98
CA ALA A 162 -2.82 13.14 -1.65
C ALA A 162 -2.03 13.14 -0.32
N ILE A 163 -1.15 14.13 -0.10
CA ILE A 163 -0.43 14.33 1.15
C ILE A 163 -1.42 14.53 2.30
N ASN A 164 -2.39 15.44 2.15
CA ASN A 164 -3.36 15.75 3.19
C ASN A 164 -4.18 14.52 3.63
N LEU A 165 -4.51 13.63 2.70
CA LEU A 165 -5.20 12.39 3.02
C LEU A 165 -4.33 11.42 3.85
N ARG A 166 -3.03 11.37 3.59
CA ARG A 166 -2.09 10.50 4.32
C ARG A 166 -1.76 11.00 5.72
N PHE A 167 -1.93 12.30 5.96
CA PHE A 167 -1.78 12.88 7.30
C PHE A 167 -2.99 12.68 8.22
N ARG A 168 -4.01 11.97 7.79
CA ARG A 168 -5.11 11.51 8.65
C ARG A 168 -4.67 10.23 9.36
N ALA A 169 -3.93 10.38 10.44
CA ALA A 169 -3.41 9.29 11.24
C ALA A 169 -3.60 9.60 12.72
N ASP A 170 -3.84 8.56 13.52
CA ASP A 170 -3.96 8.64 14.97
C ASP A 170 -2.60 8.51 15.69
N VAL A 171 -1.53 8.36 14.90
CA VAL A 171 -0.15 8.18 15.37
C VAL A 171 0.79 9.16 14.65
N SER A 172 1.98 9.35 15.21
CA SER A 172 3.05 10.14 14.58
C SER A 172 3.40 9.60 13.20
N ILE A 173 3.78 10.49 12.30
CA ILE A 173 4.10 10.15 10.92
C ILE A 173 5.61 10.17 10.73
N GLY A 174 6.17 9.03 10.29
CA GLY A 174 7.54 8.92 9.83
C GLY A 174 7.65 9.20 8.33
N PHE A 175 8.67 9.93 7.93
CA PHE A 175 8.93 10.31 6.55
C PHE A 175 10.35 9.92 6.13
N ASN A 176 10.46 9.04 5.15
CA ASN A 176 11.77 8.64 4.62
C ASN A 176 12.32 9.70 3.66
N LEU A 177 13.55 10.14 3.91
CA LEU A 177 14.30 11.07 3.08
C LEU A 177 15.50 10.35 2.47
N SER A 178 15.51 10.25 1.15
CA SER A 178 16.65 9.70 0.39
C SER A 178 17.54 10.77 -0.23
N GLY A 179 17.21 12.06 -0.05
CA GLY A 179 17.92 13.14 -0.77
C GLY A 179 17.57 13.23 -2.26
N GLY A 180 16.80 12.26 -2.79
CA GLY A 180 16.30 12.25 -4.16
C GLY A 180 15.18 13.26 -4.40
N LEU A 181 14.85 13.50 -5.67
CA LEU A 181 13.87 14.50 -6.10
C LEU A 181 12.49 14.26 -5.50
N ASP A 182 12.00 13.02 -5.49
CA ASP A 182 10.65 12.68 -5.05
C ASP A 182 10.45 12.98 -3.55
N SER A 183 11.34 12.46 -2.70
CA SER A 183 11.28 12.67 -1.26
C SER A 183 11.44 14.15 -0.89
N SER A 184 12.31 14.86 -1.60
CA SER A 184 12.54 16.30 -1.42
C SER A 184 11.31 17.12 -1.83
N THR A 185 10.68 16.79 -2.94
CA THR A 185 9.46 17.45 -3.42
C THR A 185 8.30 17.25 -2.43
N LEU A 186 8.10 16.02 -1.95
CA LEU A 186 7.07 15.72 -0.97
C LEU A 186 7.29 16.49 0.34
N LEU A 187 8.53 16.54 0.86
CA LEU A 187 8.83 17.32 2.07
C LEU A 187 8.62 18.82 1.85
N ALA A 188 8.96 19.35 0.67
CA ALA A 188 8.71 20.75 0.34
C ALA A 188 7.21 21.07 0.35
N LEU A 189 6.38 20.20 -0.21
CA LEU A 189 4.92 20.36 -0.21
C LEU A 189 4.32 20.21 1.20
N ILE A 190 4.85 19.32 2.03
CA ILE A 190 4.47 19.20 3.44
C ILE A 190 4.77 20.48 4.21
N ASP A 191 5.96 21.04 4.02
CA ASP A 191 6.42 22.26 4.67
C ASP A 191 5.53 23.48 4.31
N GLN A 192 5.10 23.57 3.05
CA GLN A 192 4.19 24.63 2.60
C GLN A 192 2.81 24.58 3.28
N GLN A 193 2.40 23.43 3.83
CA GLN A 193 1.13 23.28 4.54
C GLN A 193 1.16 23.87 5.96
N ASN A 194 2.28 24.43 6.42
CA ASN A 194 2.44 25.00 7.77
C ASN A 194 2.01 24.06 8.90
N ARG A 195 2.26 22.76 8.73
CA ARG A 195 1.93 21.74 9.73
C ARG A 195 2.84 21.85 10.94
N ASP A 196 2.37 21.37 12.08
CA ASP A 196 3.21 21.25 13.25
C ASP A 196 4.34 20.23 12.98
N LYS A 197 5.56 20.77 12.89
CA LYS A 197 6.76 20.00 12.55
C LYS A 197 7.16 19.02 13.65
N SER A 198 6.70 19.21 14.88
CA SER A 198 6.98 18.31 16.01
C SER A 198 6.28 16.95 15.86
N THR A 199 5.26 16.85 14.99
CA THR A 199 4.53 15.60 14.75
C THR A 199 5.09 14.79 13.59
N ILE A 200 6.14 15.27 12.92
CA ILE A 200 6.75 14.65 11.75
C ILE A 200 8.20 14.33 12.06
N GLU A 201 8.54 13.06 12.02
CA GLU A 201 9.91 12.58 12.14
C GLU A 201 10.45 12.17 10.76
N THR A 202 11.69 12.54 10.45
CA THR A 202 12.33 12.13 9.21
C THR A 202 13.37 11.06 9.48
N PHE A 203 13.52 10.15 8.53
CA PHE A 203 14.43 9.01 8.60
C PHE A 203 15.27 8.95 7.34
N THR A 204 16.54 8.60 7.47
CA THR A 204 17.42 8.32 6.34
C THR A 204 18.34 7.15 6.66
N PHE A 205 18.75 6.41 5.62
CA PHE A 205 19.75 5.36 5.74
C PHE A 205 21.11 5.86 5.30
N ILE A 206 22.15 5.36 5.98
CA ILE A 206 23.54 5.52 5.55
C ILE A 206 24.22 4.14 5.51
N THR A 207 25.12 3.98 4.54
CA THR A 207 25.88 2.74 4.35
C THR A 207 27.36 2.91 4.66
N ASN A 208 27.80 4.11 5.00
CA ASN A 208 29.23 4.49 5.13
C ASN A 208 30.04 4.26 3.83
N ASP A 209 29.37 4.19 2.68
CA ASP A 209 29.99 4.16 1.37
C ASP A 209 29.60 5.44 0.63
N GLU A 210 30.58 6.34 0.43
CA GLU A 210 30.39 7.65 -0.20
C GLU A 210 29.70 7.58 -1.57
N ARG A 211 29.76 6.45 -2.25
CA ARG A 211 29.10 6.25 -3.56
C ARG A 211 27.59 6.15 -3.45
N TYR A 212 27.07 5.75 -2.30
CA TYR A 212 25.66 5.48 -2.06
C TYR A 212 25.07 6.32 -0.90
N ASP A 213 25.91 7.11 -0.21
CA ASP A 213 25.49 7.91 0.92
C ASP A 213 24.90 9.24 0.47
N GLU A 214 23.60 9.40 0.69
CA GLU A 214 22.85 10.61 0.34
C GLU A 214 22.67 11.57 1.51
N LEU A 215 23.31 11.32 2.68
CA LEU A 215 23.15 12.12 3.90
C LEU A 215 23.47 13.61 3.69
N TYR A 216 24.43 13.91 2.82
CA TYR A 216 24.77 15.30 2.48
C TYR A 216 23.55 16.05 1.92
N TRP A 217 22.84 15.45 0.98
CA TRP A 217 21.66 16.06 0.36
C TRP A 217 20.51 16.19 1.34
N VAL A 218 20.28 15.18 2.19
CA VAL A 218 19.29 15.20 3.24
C VAL A 218 19.54 16.33 4.24
N LYS A 219 20.78 16.46 4.73
CA LYS A 219 21.17 17.55 5.64
C LYS A 219 21.01 18.92 5.00
N SER A 220 21.48 19.09 3.76
CA SER A 220 21.35 20.35 3.02
C SER A 220 19.90 20.79 2.84
N MET A 221 18.98 19.87 2.69
CA MET A 221 17.56 20.14 2.62
C MET A 221 16.97 20.53 3.98
N LEU A 222 17.39 19.85 5.04
CA LEU A 222 16.90 20.07 6.40
C LEU A 222 17.50 21.32 7.06
N ASP A 223 18.66 21.79 6.64
CA ASP A 223 19.24 23.06 7.12
C ASP A 223 18.28 24.25 6.99
N LYS A 224 17.42 24.22 5.98
CA LYS A 224 16.41 25.26 5.74
C LYS A 224 15.03 24.91 6.36
N LYS A 225 14.86 23.68 6.81
CA LYS A 225 13.59 23.11 7.25
C LYS A 225 13.84 22.18 8.42
N PRO A 226 13.80 22.68 9.67
CA PRO A 226 14.20 21.93 10.86
C PRO A 226 13.15 20.87 11.22
N TYR A 227 13.20 19.72 10.57
CA TYR A 227 12.52 18.51 10.99
C TYR A 227 13.50 17.61 11.74
N PRO A 228 13.06 16.90 12.81
CA PRO A 228 13.89 15.90 13.48
C PRO A 228 14.38 14.85 12.46
N LEU A 229 15.68 14.57 12.44
CA LEU A 229 16.29 13.57 11.56
C LEU A 229 16.80 12.39 12.37
N ASN A 230 16.29 11.21 12.08
CA ASN A 230 16.76 9.94 12.56
C ASN A 230 17.63 9.29 11.47
N VAL A 231 18.90 9.06 11.79
CA VAL A 231 19.85 8.41 10.88
C VAL A 231 19.95 6.94 11.26
N CYS A 232 19.65 6.05 10.31
CA CYS A 232 19.81 4.61 10.48
C CYS A 232 21.06 4.16 9.71
N GLU A 233 22.06 3.65 10.41
CA GLU A 233 23.24 3.08 9.80
C GLU A 233 23.03 1.59 9.56
N LEU A 234 23.20 1.15 8.32
CA LEU A 234 23.22 -0.27 7.97
C LEU A 234 24.69 -0.72 7.91
N SER A 235 25.11 -1.47 8.92
CA SER A 235 26.46 -2.06 8.92
C SER A 235 26.51 -3.33 8.09
N TYR A 236 27.67 -3.62 7.53
CA TYR A 236 27.91 -4.86 6.76
C TYR A 236 27.57 -6.14 7.55
N ASN A 237 27.70 -6.09 8.87
CA ASN A 237 27.44 -7.23 9.77
C ASN A 237 25.95 -7.48 10.03
N GLU A 238 25.09 -6.55 9.63
CA GLU A 238 23.64 -6.66 9.81
C GLU A 238 22.94 -7.12 8.52
N VAL A 239 23.70 -7.25 7.42
CA VAL A 239 23.19 -7.85 6.19
C VAL A 239 23.24 -9.37 6.37
N PRO A 240 22.11 -10.09 6.26
CA PRO A 240 22.10 -11.55 6.32
C PRO A 240 23.01 -12.16 5.28
N GLU A 241 23.77 -13.22 5.66
CA GLU A 241 24.61 -14.00 4.73
C GLU A 241 23.78 -14.71 3.67
#